data_f428246d75d2818f3945d95bd6db8c5d
#
_entry.id   f428246d75d2818f3945d95bd6db8c5d
#
_cell.length_a   1.000
_cell.length_b   1.000
_cell.length_c   1.000
_cell.angle_alpha   90.00
_cell.angle_beta   90.00
_cell.angle_gamma   90.00
#
_symmetry.space_group_name_H-M   'P 1'
#
loop_
_entity.id
_entity.type
_entity.pdbx_description
1 polymer ?
#
loop_
_entity_poly.entity_id
_entity_poly.type
_entity_poly.pdbx_seq_one_letter_code
_entity_poly.pdbx_strand_id
1 'polypeptide(L)'
;MIHQNIYGYKMARISEVYLSSLSSIMKPFGIERYFAPLLYLCENSGKITQKDLAEALKRDKVSTMRMVDYLSEKGLLVRTPDCNDRRCQILEVTSKSLKLQPKIKKGIQQTNDLLLRDFTEEEKVTFKKSMDKLYTTIGSLPEPDFIVQAYKRNKK
;
A
#
# COMPACT_ATOMS: atom_id res chain seq x y z
N MET A 1 14.25 18.96 -23.01
CA MET A 1 12.96 18.53 -22.41
C MET A 1 12.74 17.04 -22.70
N ILE A 2 13.48 16.18 -21.97
CA ILE A 2 13.45 14.71 -22.17
C ILE A 2 12.21 14.05 -21.53
N HIS A 3 11.49 14.78 -20.64
CA HIS A 3 10.49 14.14 -19.75
C HIS A 3 9.04 14.18 -20.25
N GLN A 4 8.72 14.84 -21.37
CA GLN A 4 7.34 15.09 -21.75
C GLN A 4 6.58 13.84 -22.24
N ASN A 5 7.27 12.82 -22.75
CA ASN A 5 6.66 11.60 -23.31
C ASN A 5 6.97 10.31 -22.53
N ILE A 6 7.61 10.40 -21.36
CA ILE A 6 7.96 9.23 -20.56
C ILE A 6 6.90 9.05 -19.46
N TYR A 7 5.86 8.27 -19.75
CA TYR A 7 4.80 7.96 -18.79
C TYR A 7 5.35 7.41 -17.46
N GLY A 8 6.31 6.49 -17.50
CA GLY A 8 6.92 5.90 -16.32
C GLY A 8 7.55 6.93 -15.37
N TYR A 9 8.23 7.96 -15.92
CA TYR A 9 8.78 9.04 -15.10
C TYR A 9 7.68 9.87 -14.40
N LYS A 10 6.62 10.21 -15.13
CA LYS A 10 5.48 10.95 -14.56
C LYS A 10 4.79 10.13 -13.47
N MET A 11 4.54 8.85 -13.73
CA MET A 11 3.92 7.93 -12.76
C MET A 11 4.77 7.80 -11.50
N ALA A 12 6.09 7.62 -11.63
CA ALA A 12 7.01 7.53 -10.50
C ALA A 12 6.96 8.81 -9.66
N ARG A 13 7.00 9.99 -10.30
CA ARG A 13 6.95 11.28 -9.61
C ARG A 13 5.61 11.52 -8.91
N ILE A 14 4.51 11.19 -9.57
CA ILE A 14 3.17 11.27 -8.98
C ILE A 14 3.08 10.36 -7.76
N SER A 15 3.52 9.10 -7.89
CA SER A 15 3.52 8.13 -6.80
C SER A 15 4.39 8.59 -5.61
N GLU A 16 5.58 9.13 -5.86
CA GLU A 16 6.46 9.66 -4.81
C GLU A 16 5.77 10.77 -4.00
N VAL A 17 5.19 11.76 -4.69
CA VAL A 17 4.51 12.88 -4.03
C VAL A 17 3.25 12.42 -3.30
N TYR A 18 2.46 11.55 -3.92
CA TYR A 18 1.26 10.97 -3.33
C TYR A 18 1.57 10.23 -2.02
N LEU A 19 2.54 9.32 -2.05
CA LEU A 19 2.92 8.54 -0.87
C LEU A 19 3.56 9.41 0.21
N SER A 20 4.33 10.43 -0.15
CA SER A 20 4.89 11.40 0.79
C SER A 20 3.81 12.22 1.49
N SER A 21 2.80 12.68 0.74
CA SER A 21 1.66 13.43 1.28
C SER A 21 0.85 12.57 2.26
N LEU A 22 0.52 11.35 1.85
CA LEU A 22 -0.20 10.39 2.70
C LEU A 22 0.61 10.03 3.95
N SER A 23 1.91 9.82 3.83
CA SER A 23 2.82 9.58 4.95
C SER A 23 2.79 10.74 5.95
N SER A 24 2.82 11.98 5.47
CA SER A 24 2.74 13.17 6.30
C SER A 24 1.42 13.27 7.07
N ILE A 25 0.30 12.95 6.43
CA ILE A 25 -1.03 12.90 7.06
C ILE A 25 -1.09 11.80 8.13
N MET A 26 -0.43 10.67 7.91
CA MET A 26 -0.47 9.52 8.80
C MET A 26 0.55 9.55 9.94
N LYS A 27 1.59 10.38 9.83
CA LYS A 27 2.67 10.51 10.83
C LYS A 27 2.16 10.78 12.25
N PRO A 28 1.17 11.68 12.50
CA PRO A 28 0.62 11.91 13.83
C PRO A 28 -0.03 10.67 14.48
N PHE A 29 -0.39 9.68 13.68
CA PHE A 29 -0.97 8.42 14.15
C PHE A 29 0.08 7.31 14.35
N GLY A 30 1.37 7.63 14.20
CA GLY A 30 2.48 6.69 14.38
C GLY A 30 2.64 5.66 13.25
N ILE A 31 2.02 5.90 12.10
CA ILE A 31 2.17 5.07 10.89
C ILE A 31 2.56 5.96 9.70
N GLU A 32 3.61 5.59 9.00
CA GLU A 32 4.17 6.38 7.91
C GLU A 32 4.22 5.62 6.58
N ARG A 33 3.90 4.32 6.59
CA ARG A 33 3.94 3.43 5.43
C ARG A 33 3.07 2.21 5.62
N TYR A 34 2.89 1.44 4.54
CA TYR A 34 2.09 0.21 4.53
C TYR A 34 0.58 0.43 4.80
N PHE A 35 0.04 1.58 4.37
CA PHE A 35 -1.37 1.94 4.57
C PHE A 35 -2.32 0.97 3.87
N ALA A 36 -2.08 0.71 2.58
CA ALA A 36 -2.90 -0.20 1.79
C ALA A 36 -2.80 -1.65 2.29
N PRO A 37 -1.59 -2.20 2.57
CA PRO A 37 -1.45 -3.48 3.25
C PRO A 37 -2.21 -3.57 4.57
N LEU A 38 -2.15 -2.52 5.40
CA LEU A 38 -2.87 -2.52 6.67
C LEU A 38 -4.40 -2.53 6.48
N LEU A 39 -4.92 -1.80 5.50
CA LEU A 39 -6.34 -1.85 5.16
C LEU A 39 -6.76 -3.25 4.69
N TYR A 40 -5.97 -3.87 3.81
CA TYR A 40 -6.21 -5.24 3.37
C TYR A 40 -6.21 -6.23 4.54
N LEU A 41 -5.27 -6.09 5.46
CA LEU A 41 -5.21 -6.90 6.68
C LEU A 41 -6.42 -6.68 7.59
N CYS A 42 -6.94 -5.45 7.71
CA CYS A 42 -8.16 -5.18 8.47
C CYS A 42 -9.40 -5.91 7.91
N GLU A 43 -9.45 -6.10 6.60
CA GLU A 43 -10.56 -6.80 5.92
C GLU A 43 -10.41 -8.33 5.98
N ASN A 44 -9.20 -8.85 6.18
CA ASN A 44 -8.86 -10.27 6.17
C ASN A 44 -8.25 -10.76 7.49
N SER A 45 -8.47 -10.06 8.60
CA SER A 45 -7.89 -10.37 9.91
C SER A 45 -8.27 -11.77 10.37
N GLY A 46 -7.28 -12.53 10.83
CA GLY A 46 -7.48 -13.90 11.31
C GLY A 46 -7.79 -14.93 10.23
N LYS A 47 -7.65 -14.57 8.94
CA LYS A 47 -8.01 -15.45 7.80
C LYS A 47 -6.85 -15.80 6.90
N ILE A 48 -5.75 -15.06 6.98
CA ILE A 48 -4.63 -15.20 6.04
C ILE A 48 -3.30 -15.35 6.75
N THR A 49 -2.41 -16.08 6.10
CA THR A 49 -1.01 -16.21 6.49
C THR A 49 -0.16 -15.10 5.86
N GLN A 50 1.11 -15.03 6.29
CA GLN A 50 2.08 -14.14 5.63
C GLN A 50 2.31 -14.53 4.16
N LYS A 51 2.17 -15.80 3.80
CA LYS A 51 2.28 -16.26 2.41
C LYS A 51 1.12 -15.73 1.58
N ASP A 52 -0.12 -15.86 2.07
CA ASP A 52 -1.31 -15.34 1.39
C ASP A 52 -1.22 -13.82 1.20
N LEU A 53 -0.68 -13.11 2.19
CA LEU A 53 -0.44 -11.67 2.09
C LEU A 53 0.58 -11.34 0.99
N ALA A 54 1.66 -12.11 0.88
CA ALA A 54 2.67 -11.93 -0.16
C ALA A 54 2.06 -12.10 -1.56
N GLU A 55 1.27 -13.16 -1.74
CA GLU A 55 0.57 -13.46 -2.99
C GLU A 55 -0.45 -12.36 -3.34
N ALA A 56 -1.29 -11.97 -2.39
CA ALA A 56 -2.31 -10.94 -2.59
C ALA A 56 -1.70 -9.57 -2.97
N LEU A 57 -0.55 -9.23 -2.40
CA LEU A 57 0.15 -7.96 -2.67
C LEU A 57 1.16 -8.07 -3.81
N LYS A 58 1.29 -9.24 -4.45
CA LYS A 58 2.31 -9.52 -5.47
C LYS A 58 3.71 -9.06 -5.01
N ARG A 59 4.11 -9.48 -3.82
CA ARG A 59 5.39 -9.11 -3.20
C ARG A 59 6.20 -10.35 -2.85
N ASP A 60 7.52 -10.19 -2.89
CA ASP A 60 8.43 -11.22 -2.43
C ASP A 60 8.33 -11.46 -0.91
N LYS A 61 8.76 -12.65 -0.49
CA LYS A 61 8.70 -13.11 0.89
C LYS A 61 9.44 -12.18 1.87
N VAL A 62 10.61 -11.67 1.46
CA VAL A 62 11.47 -10.85 2.33
C VAL A 62 10.84 -9.47 2.55
N SER A 63 10.33 -8.84 1.49
CA SER A 63 9.62 -7.56 1.58
C SER A 63 8.35 -7.67 2.43
N THR A 64 7.61 -8.78 2.28
CA THR A 64 6.40 -9.05 3.08
C THR A 64 6.75 -9.28 4.55
N MET A 65 7.81 -10.03 4.84
CA MET A 65 8.29 -10.24 6.21
C MET A 65 8.62 -8.89 6.89
N ARG A 66 9.42 -8.03 6.23
CA ARG A 66 9.78 -6.71 6.76
C ARG A 66 8.56 -5.82 7.02
N MET A 67 7.54 -5.92 6.16
CA MET A 67 6.28 -5.18 6.33
C MET A 67 5.50 -5.69 7.54
N VAL A 68 5.37 -7.01 7.68
CA VAL A 68 4.69 -7.64 8.83
C VAL A 68 5.42 -7.32 10.13
N ASP A 69 6.76 -7.38 10.14
CA ASP A 69 7.58 -7.01 11.30
C ASP A 69 7.35 -5.54 11.69
N TYR A 70 7.41 -4.62 10.74
CA TYR A 70 7.11 -3.19 10.98
C TYR A 70 5.72 -2.98 11.59
N LEU A 71 4.69 -3.62 11.03
CA LEU A 71 3.33 -3.49 11.57
C LEU A 71 3.20 -4.11 12.97
N SER A 72 3.91 -5.22 13.24
CA SER A 72 3.94 -5.85 14.55
C SER A 72 4.67 -4.98 15.59
N GLU A 73 5.81 -4.41 15.26
CA GLU A 73 6.56 -3.47 16.09
C GLU A 73 5.75 -2.22 16.45
N LYS A 74 4.90 -1.77 15.54
CA LYS A 74 3.97 -0.66 15.79
C LYS A 74 2.74 -1.06 16.62
N GLY A 75 2.63 -2.35 16.98
CA GLY A 75 1.48 -2.89 17.72
C GLY A 75 0.19 -2.88 16.90
N LEU A 76 0.30 -2.98 15.57
CA LEU A 76 -0.82 -2.97 14.62
C LEU A 76 -1.22 -4.38 14.19
N LEU A 77 -0.32 -5.33 14.32
CA LEU A 77 -0.47 -6.70 13.86
C LEU A 77 0.11 -7.67 14.88
N VAL A 78 -0.53 -8.83 15.02
CA VAL A 78 0.00 -9.96 15.78
C VAL A 78 0.02 -11.21 14.90
N ARG A 79 0.93 -12.12 15.19
CA ARG A 79 0.99 -13.44 14.57
C ARG A 79 0.45 -14.44 15.58
N THR A 80 -0.56 -15.20 15.18
CA THR A 80 -1.16 -16.27 15.98
C THR A 80 -0.94 -17.62 15.30
N PRO A 81 -0.65 -18.71 16.04
CA PRO A 81 -0.56 -20.03 15.44
C PRO A 81 -1.89 -20.40 14.76
N ASP A 82 -1.81 -20.98 13.57
CA ASP A 82 -3.00 -21.58 12.94
C ASP A 82 -3.46 -22.80 13.76
N CYS A 83 -4.75 -22.89 14.03
CA CYS A 83 -5.32 -24.02 14.76
C CYS A 83 -5.24 -25.35 13.97
N ASN A 84 -5.18 -25.26 12.62
CA ASN A 84 -5.12 -26.42 11.74
C ASN A 84 -3.68 -26.84 11.39
N ASP A 85 -2.76 -25.88 11.34
CA ASP A 85 -1.32 -26.15 11.10
C ASP A 85 -0.46 -25.23 11.96
N ARG A 86 0.05 -25.74 13.06
CA ARG A 86 0.91 -25.00 14.00
C ARG A 86 2.21 -24.46 13.38
N ARG A 87 2.60 -24.91 12.18
CA ARG A 87 3.76 -24.40 11.44
C ARG A 87 3.42 -23.09 10.69
N CYS A 88 2.13 -22.83 10.50
CA CYS A 88 1.61 -21.62 9.88
C CYS A 88 1.23 -20.60 10.95
N GLN A 89 1.42 -19.33 10.62
CA GLN A 89 0.99 -18.22 11.45
C GLN A 89 -0.04 -17.38 10.71
N ILE A 90 -1.15 -17.19 11.36
CA ILE A 90 -2.24 -16.30 10.89
C ILE A 90 -1.91 -14.87 11.31
N LEU A 91 -2.25 -13.93 10.44
CA LEU A 91 -2.09 -12.51 10.68
C LEU A 91 -3.39 -11.91 11.23
N GLU A 92 -3.31 -11.34 12.42
CA GLU A 92 -4.45 -10.69 13.07
C GLU A 92 -4.16 -9.22 13.34
N VAL A 93 -5.09 -8.34 12.98
CA VAL A 93 -4.96 -6.92 13.31
C VAL A 93 -5.39 -6.67 14.76
N THR A 94 -4.74 -5.72 15.39
CA THR A 94 -5.07 -5.30 16.74
C THR A 94 -6.25 -4.31 16.76
N SER A 95 -6.83 -4.08 17.94
CA SER A 95 -7.83 -3.03 18.14
C SER A 95 -7.30 -1.63 17.76
N LYS A 96 -5.99 -1.42 17.88
CA LYS A 96 -5.32 -0.19 17.42
C LYS A 96 -5.44 -0.01 15.91
N SER A 97 -5.26 -1.07 15.13
CA SER A 97 -5.43 -1.04 13.67
C SER A 97 -6.85 -0.75 13.26
N LEU A 98 -7.82 -1.37 13.91
CA LEU A 98 -9.24 -1.10 13.63
C LEU A 98 -9.62 0.36 13.90
N LYS A 99 -9.07 0.98 14.96
CA LYS A 99 -9.26 2.41 15.25
C LYS A 99 -8.54 3.32 14.25
N LEU A 100 -7.47 2.85 13.61
CA LEU A 100 -6.74 3.58 12.57
C LEU A 100 -7.38 3.47 11.18
N GLN A 101 -8.09 2.39 10.90
CA GLN A 101 -8.68 2.13 9.59
C GLN A 101 -9.48 3.33 9.03
N PRO A 102 -10.44 3.94 9.76
CA PRO A 102 -11.17 5.10 9.26
C PRO A 102 -10.27 6.33 9.03
N LYS A 103 -9.23 6.50 9.85
CA LYS A 103 -8.26 7.60 9.69
C LYS A 103 -7.42 7.43 8.44
N ILE A 104 -7.00 6.20 8.14
CA ILE A 104 -6.27 5.86 6.92
C ILE A 104 -7.16 6.10 5.69
N LYS A 105 -8.41 5.64 5.71
CA LYS A 105 -9.37 5.88 4.62
C LYS A 105 -9.59 7.37 4.38
N LYS A 106 -9.74 8.15 5.46
CA LYS A 106 -9.85 9.61 5.36
C LYS A 106 -8.59 10.27 4.79
N GLY A 107 -7.40 9.84 5.24
CA GLY A 107 -6.13 10.35 4.72
C GLY A 107 -5.92 10.04 3.24
N ILE A 108 -6.30 8.85 2.80
CA ILE A 108 -6.29 8.47 1.38
C ILE A 108 -7.23 9.39 0.60
N GLN A 109 -8.47 9.60 1.09
CA GLN A 109 -9.41 10.48 0.42
C GLN A 109 -8.87 11.92 0.30
N GLN A 110 -8.35 12.48 1.38
CA GLN A 110 -7.73 13.80 1.36
C GLN A 110 -6.58 13.91 0.36
N THR A 111 -5.76 12.86 0.25
CA THR A 111 -4.64 12.83 -0.71
C THR A 111 -5.15 12.72 -2.15
N ASN A 112 -6.23 11.94 -2.38
CA ASN A 112 -6.89 11.85 -3.68
C ASN A 112 -7.49 13.21 -4.10
N ASP A 113 -8.19 13.87 -3.18
CA ASP A 113 -8.78 15.19 -3.42
C ASP A 113 -7.71 16.22 -3.76
N LEU A 114 -6.58 16.19 -3.06
CA LEU A 114 -5.44 17.07 -3.35
C LEU A 114 -4.84 16.78 -4.73
N LEU A 115 -4.66 15.51 -5.09
CA LEU A 115 -4.12 15.10 -6.39
C LEU A 115 -5.02 15.54 -7.54
N LEU A 116 -6.33 15.46 -7.36
CA LEU A 116 -7.32 15.68 -8.39
C LEU A 116 -8.04 17.05 -8.26
N ARG A 117 -7.48 17.98 -7.48
CA ARG A 117 -8.13 19.26 -7.16
C ARG A 117 -8.46 20.12 -8.38
N ASP A 118 -7.62 20.02 -9.42
CA ASP A 118 -7.75 20.81 -10.66
C ASP A 118 -8.54 20.05 -11.75
N PHE A 119 -9.10 18.87 -11.44
CA PHE A 119 -9.90 18.05 -12.32
C PHE A 119 -11.39 18.35 -12.15
N THR A 120 -12.13 18.41 -13.24
CA THR A 120 -13.60 18.37 -13.22
C THR A 120 -14.10 16.99 -12.77
N GLU A 121 -15.37 16.89 -12.40
CA GLU A 121 -15.94 15.60 -11.99
C GLU A 121 -15.92 14.56 -13.11
N GLU A 122 -16.12 15.00 -14.35
CA GLU A 122 -16.04 14.12 -15.53
C GLU A 122 -14.61 13.59 -15.76
N GLU A 123 -13.61 14.45 -15.60
CA GLU A 123 -12.20 14.06 -15.68
C GLU A 123 -11.81 13.11 -14.55
N LYS A 124 -12.31 13.29 -13.34
CA LYS A 124 -12.08 12.37 -12.21
C LYS A 124 -12.63 10.98 -12.50
N VAL A 125 -13.84 10.89 -13.05
CA VAL A 125 -14.46 9.62 -13.45
C VAL A 125 -13.64 8.94 -14.54
N THR A 126 -13.22 9.69 -15.56
CA THR A 126 -12.40 9.18 -16.67
C THR A 126 -11.03 8.74 -16.20
N PHE A 127 -10.39 9.52 -15.33
CA PHE A 127 -9.11 9.19 -14.74
C PHE A 127 -9.18 7.89 -13.94
N LYS A 128 -10.21 7.73 -13.09
CA LYS A 128 -10.43 6.49 -12.34
C LYS A 128 -10.54 5.28 -13.26
N LYS A 129 -11.38 5.34 -14.29
CA LYS A 129 -11.55 4.26 -15.27
C LYS A 129 -10.23 3.91 -15.97
N SER A 130 -9.45 4.94 -16.32
CA SER A 130 -8.15 4.77 -16.97
C SER A 130 -7.12 4.12 -16.06
N MET A 131 -7.09 4.50 -14.77
CA MET A 131 -6.23 3.89 -13.76
C MET A 131 -6.60 2.43 -13.51
N ASP A 132 -7.89 2.11 -13.40
CA ASP A 132 -8.36 0.73 -13.23
C ASP A 132 -7.96 -0.14 -14.44
N LYS A 133 -8.09 0.39 -15.66
CA LYS A 133 -7.65 -0.29 -16.88
C LYS A 133 -6.15 -0.51 -16.93
N LEU A 134 -5.35 0.50 -16.58
CA LEU A 134 -3.89 0.38 -16.50
C LEU A 134 -3.47 -0.67 -15.46
N TYR A 135 -4.10 -0.65 -14.29
CA TYR A 135 -3.80 -1.61 -13.22
C TYR A 135 -4.10 -3.05 -13.66
N THR A 136 -5.23 -3.27 -14.35
CA THR A 136 -5.58 -4.57 -14.93
C THR A 136 -4.58 -5.01 -15.99
N THR A 137 -4.21 -4.11 -16.90
CA THR A 137 -3.23 -4.38 -17.96
C THR A 137 -1.87 -4.78 -17.39
N ILE A 138 -1.37 -4.03 -16.41
CA ILE A 138 -0.08 -4.32 -15.75
C ILE A 138 -0.14 -5.67 -15.02
N GLY A 139 -1.28 -6.01 -14.41
CA GLY A 139 -1.47 -7.29 -13.73
C GLY A 139 -1.42 -8.52 -14.64
N SER A 140 -1.58 -8.33 -15.95
CA SER A 140 -1.47 -9.39 -16.97
C SER A 140 -0.08 -9.52 -17.61
N LEU A 141 0.84 -8.57 -17.32
CA LEU A 141 2.20 -8.61 -17.82
C LEU A 141 3.04 -9.60 -17.03
N PRO A 142 4.09 -10.18 -17.64
CA PRO A 142 5.08 -10.99 -16.91
C PRO A 142 5.66 -10.21 -15.74
N GLU A 143 5.96 -10.90 -14.65
CA GLU A 143 6.66 -10.26 -13.53
C GLU A 143 8.01 -9.74 -14.01
N PRO A 144 8.40 -8.51 -13.63
CA PRO A 144 9.68 -7.95 -14.04
C PRO A 144 10.84 -8.72 -13.38
N ASP A 145 11.91 -8.97 -14.12
CA ASP A 145 13.12 -9.64 -13.63
C ASP A 145 13.81 -8.87 -12.49
N PHE A 146 13.49 -7.61 -12.32
CA PHE A 146 13.98 -6.79 -11.22
C PHE A 146 12.89 -5.82 -10.73
N ILE A 147 12.87 -5.60 -9.44
CA ILE A 147 12.01 -4.59 -8.81
C ILE A 147 12.84 -3.33 -8.65
N VAL A 148 12.48 -2.26 -9.36
CA VAL A 148 12.99 -0.93 -9.08
C VAL A 148 12.49 -0.52 -7.70
N GLN A 149 13.34 -0.66 -6.69
CA GLN A 149 13.02 -0.14 -5.36
C GLN A 149 12.93 1.37 -5.46
N ALA A 150 11.73 1.92 -5.46
CA ALA A 150 11.51 3.34 -5.42
C ALA A 150 12.20 3.90 -4.15
N TYR A 151 13.32 4.56 -4.39
CA TYR A 151 14.00 5.53 -3.54
C TYR A 151 14.09 5.26 -2.03
N LYS A 152 15.17 4.58 -1.62
CA LYS A 152 15.79 4.92 -0.34
C LYS A 152 16.58 6.23 -0.53
N ARG A 153 15.97 7.36 -0.24
CA ARG A 153 16.74 8.55 0.07
C ARG A 153 17.33 8.33 1.47
N ASN A 154 18.58 7.88 1.53
CA ASN A 154 19.38 7.98 2.74
C ASN A 154 19.54 9.47 3.02
N LYS A 155 18.76 10.03 3.93
CA LYS A 155 19.13 11.26 4.60
C LYS A 155 20.30 10.92 5.52
N LYS A 156 21.51 11.35 5.12
CA LYS A 156 22.58 11.56 6.08
C LYS A 156 22.18 12.66 7.03
#